data_93e87f6265ee22f2ab344944eba90dd7
#
_entry.id   93e87f6265ee22f2ab344944eba90dd7
#
_cell.length_a   1.000
_cell.length_b   1.000
_cell.length_c   1.000
_cell.angle_alpha   90.00
_cell.angle_beta   90.00
_cell.angle_gamma   90.00
#
_symmetry.space_group_name_H-M   'P 1'
#
loop_
_entity.id
_entity.type
_entity.pdbx_description
1 polymer ?
#
loop_
_entity_poly.entity_id
_entity_poly.type
_entity_poly.pdbx_seq_one_letter_code
_entity_poly.pdbx_strand_id
1 'polypeptide(L)'
;MTATAGFDDAEVLSEGSPELDPDWVRAFALCHYGIEGEMRPLTGERDRNYRLESARSGERFMLKISHPSETPLVADFQTQALLHIARADPGLPVQRIVPTCDGQPSLLCDPGDGLPRVARLFSYLPGLPLPEAPRTSAQQLNLARALARLDLALHGFDHPAGAHALPWDIQRADSVRGLLAHIADPARRALAERSLDRFERDAKPVLAGLRTQPIHNDFNIYNVLVDPGDTDRIAGILDFGDMVRAPLIDDLAVAAAYQLDPAGDALAGIVPFVAAYHAVLPLTREEVDVLFTLITARLVMVVAISGWRAARYPENAPYLLRNNPLSWARLRACDRIGNDVAGAAFRRACGMNEGHEHA
;
A
#
# COMPACT_ATOMS: atom_id res chain seq x y z
N MET A 1 -23.76 20.64 16.79
CA MET A 1 -22.74 21.11 15.82
C MET A 1 -21.51 20.25 16.05
N THR A 2 -21.45 19.11 15.41
CA THR A 2 -20.29 18.22 15.40
C THR A 2 -19.34 18.77 14.35
N ALA A 3 -18.16 19.20 14.77
CA ALA A 3 -17.08 19.58 13.87
C ALA A 3 -16.77 18.38 12.98
N THR A 4 -16.96 18.53 11.68
CA THR A 4 -16.38 17.67 10.67
C THR A 4 -14.87 17.74 10.88
N ALA A 5 -14.25 16.60 11.28
CA ALA A 5 -12.81 16.46 11.26
C ALA A 5 -12.39 16.69 9.80
N GLY A 6 -11.88 17.89 9.52
CA GLY A 6 -11.31 18.23 8.24
C GLY A 6 -10.11 17.30 7.99
N PHE A 7 -9.79 17.12 6.71
CA PHE A 7 -8.58 16.44 6.25
C PHE A 7 -7.36 17.30 6.69
N ASP A 8 -7.04 17.20 7.99
CA ASP A 8 -6.03 18.04 8.68
C ASP A 8 -4.62 17.44 8.55
N ASP A 9 -4.50 16.35 7.75
CA ASP A 9 -3.24 15.66 7.49
C ASP A 9 -2.40 16.32 6.38
N ALA A 10 -2.53 17.65 6.23
CA ALA A 10 -1.71 18.43 5.28
C ALA A 10 -0.20 18.24 5.52
N GLU A 11 0.22 17.99 6.76
CA GLU A 11 1.60 17.71 7.10
C GLU A 11 2.06 16.31 6.65
N VAL A 12 1.18 15.32 6.68
CA VAL A 12 1.51 13.93 6.27
C VAL A 12 1.71 13.82 4.75
N LEU A 13 1.10 14.71 3.96
CA LEU A 13 1.21 14.74 2.51
C LEU A 13 2.11 15.87 1.99
N SER A 14 2.77 16.60 2.89
CA SER A 14 3.65 17.72 2.59
C SER A 14 5.07 17.28 2.16
N GLU A 15 5.94 18.21 1.94
CA GLU A 15 7.28 18.15 1.35
C GLU A 15 8.12 16.93 1.75
N GLY A 16 8.94 16.42 0.82
CA GLY A 16 9.91 15.36 1.10
C GLY A 16 10.96 15.80 2.13
N SER A 17 11.57 14.87 2.85
CA SER A 17 12.65 15.15 3.79
C SER A 17 13.73 16.02 3.16
N PRO A 18 14.37 16.94 3.92
CA PRO A 18 15.57 17.65 3.47
C PRO A 18 16.65 16.68 3.00
N GLU A 19 17.46 17.09 2.04
CA GLU A 19 18.63 16.31 1.63
C GLU A 19 19.61 16.16 2.79
N LEU A 20 20.18 14.97 2.91
CA LEU A 20 21.18 14.69 3.94
C LEU A 20 22.58 14.74 3.31
N ASP A 21 23.55 15.19 4.09
CA ASP A 21 24.96 15.18 3.69
C ASP A 21 25.40 13.74 3.38
N PRO A 22 25.86 13.45 2.16
CA PRO A 22 26.33 12.12 1.79
C PRO A 22 27.45 11.57 2.67
N ASP A 23 28.31 12.43 3.19
CA ASP A 23 29.41 12.01 4.07
C ASP A 23 28.90 11.63 5.46
N TRP A 24 27.88 12.35 5.96
CA TRP A 24 27.17 11.96 7.18
C TRP A 24 26.50 10.58 7.02
N VAL A 25 25.81 10.33 5.90
CA VAL A 25 25.14 9.03 5.66
C VAL A 25 26.16 7.88 5.60
N ARG A 26 27.32 8.07 4.95
CA ARG A 26 28.39 7.06 4.91
C ARG A 26 28.96 6.80 6.30
N ALA A 27 29.26 7.85 7.05
CA ALA A 27 29.77 7.74 8.41
C ALA A 27 28.78 7.04 9.33
N PHE A 28 27.48 7.34 9.19
CA PHE A 28 26.39 6.69 9.92
C PHE A 28 26.32 5.18 9.61
N ALA A 29 26.35 4.80 8.33
CA ALA A 29 26.31 3.40 7.91
C ALA A 29 27.53 2.61 8.43
N LEU A 30 28.72 3.21 8.39
CA LEU A 30 29.94 2.59 8.91
C LEU A 30 29.87 2.44 10.43
N CYS A 31 29.50 3.50 11.15
CA CYS A 31 29.50 3.52 12.62
C CYS A 31 28.48 2.52 13.19
N HIS A 32 27.26 2.48 12.65
CA HIS A 32 26.17 1.72 13.27
C HIS A 32 25.94 0.35 12.66
N TYR A 33 26.35 0.12 11.40
CA TYR A 33 26.14 -1.15 10.70
C TYR A 33 27.42 -1.80 10.20
N GLY A 34 28.58 -1.14 10.39
CA GLY A 34 29.86 -1.65 9.92
C GLY A 34 29.97 -1.76 8.39
N ILE A 35 29.14 -1.01 7.64
CA ILE A 35 29.10 -1.06 6.19
C ILE A 35 29.90 0.10 5.63
N GLU A 36 30.99 -0.26 4.94
CA GLU A 36 31.80 0.62 4.12
C GLU A 36 31.60 0.22 2.65
N GLY A 37 31.39 1.21 1.77
CA GLY A 37 31.27 0.93 0.34
C GLY A 37 30.54 2.00 -0.45
N GLU A 38 29.99 1.61 -1.59
CA GLU A 38 29.23 2.50 -2.47
C GLU A 38 27.87 2.84 -1.86
N MET A 39 27.51 4.13 -1.96
CA MET A 39 26.20 4.63 -1.55
C MET A 39 25.56 5.36 -2.72
N ARG A 40 24.29 5.04 -3.01
CA ARG A 40 23.48 5.74 -4.01
C ARG A 40 22.14 6.13 -3.41
N PRO A 41 21.71 7.40 -3.55
CA PRO A 41 20.35 7.77 -3.17
C PRO A 41 19.33 7.01 -4.04
N LEU A 42 18.22 6.63 -3.42
CA LEU A 42 17.05 6.07 -4.09
C LEU A 42 15.92 7.09 -4.05
N THR A 43 15.03 7.00 -5.04
CA THR A 43 13.82 7.81 -5.05
C THR A 43 12.93 7.42 -3.88
N GLY A 44 12.44 8.40 -3.14
CA GLY A 44 11.48 8.24 -2.06
C GLY A 44 10.55 9.44 -2.03
N GLU A 45 9.29 9.25 -1.70
CA GLU A 45 8.30 10.34 -1.66
C GLU A 45 8.49 11.21 -0.41
N ARG A 46 8.73 10.60 0.73
CA ARG A 46 8.84 11.27 2.04
C ARG A 46 10.18 11.01 2.71
N ASP A 47 10.60 9.74 2.75
CA ASP A 47 11.79 9.30 3.44
C ASP A 47 13.04 9.44 2.58
N ARG A 48 14.19 9.51 3.21
CA ARG A 48 15.48 9.41 2.51
C ARG A 48 15.94 7.96 2.47
N ASN A 49 16.02 7.43 1.27
CA ASN A 49 16.42 6.05 1.02
C ASN A 49 17.75 6.00 0.30
N TYR A 50 18.64 5.11 0.73
CA TYR A 50 19.95 4.93 0.14
C TYR A 50 20.21 3.45 -0.11
N ARG A 51 20.64 3.10 -1.31
CA ARG A 51 21.25 1.80 -1.56
C ARG A 51 22.70 1.85 -1.11
N LEU A 52 23.06 0.93 -0.23
CA LEU A 52 24.44 0.69 0.19
C LEU A 52 24.93 -0.60 -0.44
N GLU A 53 26.18 -0.63 -0.92
CA GLU A 53 26.82 -1.85 -1.43
C GLU A 53 28.14 -2.01 -0.67
N SER A 54 28.24 -3.07 0.13
CA SER A 54 29.40 -3.35 0.97
C SER A 54 30.64 -3.63 0.13
N ALA A 55 31.69 -2.86 0.29
CA ALA A 55 32.97 -3.10 -0.39
C ALA A 55 33.60 -4.44 0.00
N ARG A 56 33.27 -4.95 1.20
CA ARG A 56 33.81 -6.20 1.73
C ARG A 56 33.12 -7.44 1.21
N SER A 57 31.77 -7.44 1.17
CA SER A 57 30.98 -8.63 0.81
C SER A 57 30.30 -8.51 -0.55
N GLY A 58 30.17 -7.31 -1.14
CA GLY A 58 29.35 -7.05 -2.30
C GLY A 58 27.84 -7.11 -2.02
N GLU A 59 27.44 -7.36 -0.79
CA GLU A 59 26.05 -7.38 -0.40
C GLU A 59 25.43 -5.99 -0.48
N ARG A 60 24.13 -5.96 -0.81
CA ARG A 60 23.38 -4.72 -0.95
C ARG A 60 22.35 -4.59 0.16
N PHE A 61 22.21 -3.36 0.61
CA PHE A 61 21.28 -2.98 1.66
C PHE A 61 20.52 -1.71 1.26
N MET A 62 19.41 -1.47 1.91
CA MET A 62 18.66 -0.21 1.83
C MET A 62 18.66 0.44 3.20
N LEU A 63 19.34 1.58 3.34
CA LEU A 63 19.23 2.43 4.50
C LEU A 63 18.06 3.41 4.29
N LYS A 64 17.09 3.36 5.19
CA LYS A 64 15.95 4.26 5.22
C LYS A 64 16.07 5.19 6.43
N ILE A 65 16.00 6.48 6.18
CA ILE A 65 15.95 7.53 7.21
C ILE A 65 14.59 8.18 7.06
N SER A 66 13.73 8.00 8.06
CA SER A 66 12.34 8.42 8.01
C SER A 66 12.21 9.95 7.95
N HIS A 67 11.07 10.40 7.45
CA HIS A 67 10.70 11.81 7.50
C HIS A 67 10.64 12.27 8.98
N PRO A 68 11.02 13.53 9.31
CA PRO A 68 10.97 14.03 10.70
C PRO A 68 9.58 13.98 11.34
N SER A 69 8.51 14.04 10.54
CA SER A 69 7.13 13.93 11.04
C SER A 69 6.69 12.49 11.34
N GLU A 70 7.45 11.47 10.91
CA GLU A 70 7.15 10.09 11.27
C GLU A 70 7.50 9.84 12.74
N THR A 71 6.51 9.48 13.54
CA THR A 71 6.77 9.22 14.96
C THR A 71 7.58 7.94 15.15
N PRO A 72 8.49 7.88 16.15
CA PRO A 72 9.24 6.64 16.43
C PRO A 72 8.33 5.43 16.68
N LEU A 73 7.12 5.65 17.21
CA LEU A 73 6.16 4.57 17.48
C LEU A 73 5.59 3.98 16.17
N VAL A 74 5.35 4.79 15.14
CA VAL A 74 4.91 4.31 13.82
C VAL A 74 6.05 3.59 13.11
N ALA A 75 7.26 4.12 13.17
CA ALA A 75 8.44 3.44 12.61
C ALA A 75 8.71 2.09 13.31
N ASP A 76 8.47 2.00 14.63
CA ASP A 76 8.56 0.73 15.37
C ASP A 76 7.47 -0.26 14.93
N PHE A 77 6.22 0.19 14.72
CA PHE A 77 5.14 -0.65 14.19
C PHE A 77 5.55 -1.35 12.89
N GLN A 78 6.08 -0.61 11.91
CA GLN A 78 6.57 -1.14 10.65
C GLN A 78 7.75 -2.11 10.85
N THR A 79 8.65 -1.79 11.75
CA THR A 79 9.82 -2.61 12.10
C THR A 79 9.40 -3.94 12.73
N GLN A 80 8.51 -3.91 13.73
CA GLN A 80 8.01 -5.10 14.40
C GLN A 80 7.16 -5.98 13.48
N ALA A 81 6.40 -5.38 12.56
CA ALA A 81 5.67 -6.12 11.52
C ALA A 81 6.62 -6.94 10.63
N LEU A 82 7.70 -6.33 10.13
CA LEU A 82 8.71 -7.05 9.32
C LEU A 82 9.43 -8.15 10.10
N LEU A 83 9.74 -7.92 11.38
CA LEU A 83 10.30 -8.94 12.26
C LEU A 83 9.31 -10.07 12.53
N HIS A 84 8.02 -9.77 12.66
CA HIS A 84 6.96 -10.76 12.81
C HIS A 84 6.81 -11.61 11.54
N ILE A 85 6.72 -10.98 10.36
CA ILE A 85 6.66 -11.66 9.06
C ILE A 85 7.87 -12.59 8.86
N ALA A 86 9.08 -12.13 9.23
CA ALA A 86 10.29 -12.93 9.11
C ALA A 86 10.24 -14.23 9.91
N ARG A 87 9.51 -14.25 11.03
CA ARG A 87 9.27 -15.45 11.86
C ARG A 87 8.12 -16.29 11.35
N ALA A 88 7.01 -15.66 10.92
CA ALA A 88 5.80 -16.34 10.49
C ALA A 88 5.96 -17.03 9.11
N ASP A 89 6.56 -16.32 8.15
CA ASP A 89 6.85 -16.84 6.81
C ASP A 89 8.25 -16.39 6.35
N PRO A 90 9.32 -17.13 6.69
CA PRO A 90 10.68 -16.82 6.24
C PRO A 90 10.85 -16.81 4.72
N GLY A 91 9.98 -17.53 3.99
CA GLY A 91 9.99 -17.64 2.52
C GLY A 91 9.23 -16.54 1.80
N LEU A 92 8.55 -15.64 2.51
CA LEU A 92 7.87 -14.51 1.89
C LEU A 92 8.92 -13.50 1.40
N PRO A 93 8.84 -13.02 0.13
CA PRO A 93 9.84 -12.12 -0.44
C PRO A 93 9.62 -10.67 0.02
N VAL A 94 9.85 -10.39 1.30
CA VAL A 94 9.83 -9.04 1.89
C VAL A 94 11.22 -8.65 2.36
N GLN A 95 11.46 -7.36 2.47
CA GLN A 95 12.69 -6.84 3.05
C GLN A 95 12.87 -7.35 4.49
N ARG A 96 14.12 -7.66 4.86
CA ARG A 96 14.48 -8.09 6.21
C ARG A 96 15.17 -6.95 6.95
N ILE A 97 14.83 -6.75 8.22
CA ILE A 97 15.55 -5.82 9.09
C ILE A 97 16.98 -6.35 9.29
N VAL A 98 17.95 -5.49 9.06
CA VAL A 98 19.36 -5.74 9.38
C VAL A 98 19.67 -4.97 10.65
N PRO A 99 19.97 -5.65 11.75
CA PRO A 99 20.23 -4.97 13.03
C PRO A 99 21.55 -4.18 12.97
N THR A 100 21.65 -3.20 13.84
CA THR A 100 22.92 -2.50 14.10
C THR A 100 23.98 -3.44 14.66
N CYS A 101 25.23 -2.99 14.73
CA CYS A 101 26.31 -3.72 15.39
C CYS A 101 25.99 -4.06 16.85
N ASP A 102 25.15 -3.26 17.52
CA ASP A 102 24.67 -3.49 18.89
C ASP A 102 23.37 -4.29 18.96
N GLY A 103 22.91 -4.83 17.82
CA GLY A 103 21.71 -5.68 17.76
C GLY A 103 20.37 -4.94 17.76
N GLN A 104 20.35 -3.60 17.61
CA GLN A 104 19.10 -2.83 17.58
C GLN A 104 18.46 -2.88 16.18
N PRO A 105 17.14 -3.07 16.06
CA PRO A 105 16.45 -3.13 14.77
C PRO A 105 16.27 -1.74 14.11
N SER A 106 16.38 -0.67 14.87
CA SER A 106 16.28 0.74 14.45
C SER A 106 17.04 1.65 15.39
N LEU A 107 17.34 2.86 14.91
CA LEU A 107 18.04 3.89 15.69
C LEU A 107 17.33 5.23 15.55
N LEU A 108 17.34 6.03 16.63
CA LEU A 108 17.10 7.46 16.53
C LEU A 108 18.42 8.15 16.13
N CYS A 109 18.35 9.03 15.14
CA CYS A 109 19.48 9.84 14.68
C CYS A 109 19.06 11.29 14.43
N ASP A 110 20.01 12.21 14.58
CA ASP A 110 19.90 13.61 14.19
C ASP A 110 21.01 13.90 13.18
N PRO A 111 20.67 14.21 11.91
CA PRO A 111 21.67 14.55 10.90
C PRO A 111 22.36 15.91 11.10
N GLY A 112 22.05 16.62 12.17
CA GLY A 112 22.63 17.93 12.51
C GLY A 112 21.68 19.12 12.28
N ASP A 113 20.41 18.87 11.95
CA ASP A 113 19.38 19.89 11.80
C ASP A 113 18.45 20.02 13.02
N GLY A 114 18.70 19.24 14.08
CA GLY A 114 17.92 19.23 15.32
C GLY A 114 16.57 18.51 15.20
N LEU A 115 16.33 17.80 14.10
CA LEU A 115 15.10 17.04 13.87
C LEU A 115 15.38 15.54 13.97
N PRO A 116 15.02 14.88 15.08
CA PRO A 116 15.27 13.45 15.26
C PRO A 116 14.47 12.63 14.24
N ARG A 117 15.11 11.61 13.70
CA ARG A 117 14.56 10.67 12.71
C ARG A 117 14.86 9.24 13.11
N VAL A 118 14.06 8.30 12.60
CA VAL A 118 14.35 6.87 12.75
C VAL A 118 15.11 6.38 11.54
N ALA A 119 16.30 5.79 11.78
CA ALA A 119 17.08 5.10 10.77
C ALA A 119 16.91 3.59 10.90
N ARG A 120 16.72 2.91 9.77
CA ARG A 120 16.56 1.44 9.66
C ARG A 120 17.36 0.94 8.46
N LEU A 121 18.00 -0.19 8.64
CA LEU A 121 18.67 -0.88 7.54
C LEU A 121 17.89 -2.13 7.15
N PHE A 122 17.72 -2.33 5.85
CA PHE A 122 17.01 -3.45 5.28
C PHE A 122 17.89 -4.22 4.30
N SER A 123 17.62 -5.52 4.14
CA SER A 123 18.14 -6.26 3.00
C SER A 123 17.65 -5.62 1.69
N TYR A 124 18.51 -5.57 0.69
CA TYR A 124 18.11 -5.10 -0.63
C TYR A 124 17.49 -6.26 -1.43
N LEU A 125 16.26 -6.08 -1.92
CA LEU A 125 15.61 -7.09 -2.75
C LEU A 125 15.97 -6.84 -4.22
N PRO A 126 16.63 -7.78 -4.88
CA PRO A 126 16.84 -7.71 -6.32
C PRO A 126 15.55 -8.07 -7.05
N GLY A 127 15.28 -7.41 -8.17
CA GLY A 127 14.11 -7.71 -8.99
C GLY A 127 13.86 -6.63 -10.04
N LEU A 128 12.96 -6.95 -10.95
CA LEU A 128 12.41 -6.01 -11.93
C LEU A 128 11.13 -5.40 -11.35
N PRO A 129 10.94 -4.08 -11.35
CA PRO A 129 9.67 -3.48 -10.97
C PRO A 129 8.51 -4.06 -11.78
N LEU A 130 7.42 -4.43 -11.13
CA LEU A 130 6.28 -5.10 -11.79
C LEU A 130 5.74 -4.33 -13.01
N PRO A 131 5.67 -2.96 -13.03
CA PRO A 131 5.23 -2.22 -14.21
C PRO A 131 6.15 -2.36 -15.44
N GLU A 132 7.40 -2.77 -15.25
CA GLU A 132 8.39 -2.96 -16.34
C GLU A 132 8.34 -4.38 -16.90
N ALA A 133 7.64 -5.30 -16.24
CA ALA A 133 7.48 -6.68 -16.68
C ALA A 133 6.27 -6.84 -17.61
N PRO A 134 6.29 -7.82 -18.53
CA PRO A 134 5.10 -8.22 -19.27
C PRO A 134 4.00 -8.67 -18.31
N ARG A 135 2.78 -8.22 -18.57
CA ARG A 135 1.61 -8.60 -17.76
C ARG A 135 1.07 -9.96 -18.25
N THR A 136 1.04 -10.95 -17.38
CA THR A 136 0.49 -12.28 -17.64
C THR A 136 -0.60 -12.64 -16.63
N SER A 137 -1.48 -13.58 -16.99
CA SER A 137 -2.47 -14.11 -16.05
C SER A 137 -1.81 -14.89 -14.90
N ALA A 138 -0.74 -15.62 -15.15
CA ALA A 138 0.00 -16.34 -14.12
C ALA A 138 0.60 -15.38 -13.10
N GLN A 139 1.22 -14.29 -13.55
CA GLN A 139 1.76 -13.22 -12.71
C GLN A 139 0.67 -12.62 -11.82
N GLN A 140 -0.52 -12.33 -12.38
CA GLN A 140 -1.65 -11.79 -11.59
C GLN A 140 -2.10 -12.75 -10.48
N LEU A 141 -2.21 -14.05 -10.78
CA LEU A 141 -2.59 -15.05 -9.79
C LEU A 141 -1.52 -15.20 -8.70
N ASN A 142 -0.24 -15.14 -9.06
CA ASN A 142 0.86 -15.21 -8.11
C ASN A 142 0.95 -13.96 -7.24
N LEU A 143 0.61 -12.79 -7.79
CA LEU A 143 0.49 -11.54 -7.03
C LEU A 143 -0.60 -11.64 -5.96
N ALA A 144 -1.79 -12.16 -6.31
CA ALA A 144 -2.87 -12.40 -5.36
C ALA A 144 -2.48 -13.37 -4.23
N ARG A 145 -1.79 -14.48 -4.60
CA ARG A 145 -1.30 -15.45 -3.62
C ARG A 145 -0.22 -14.86 -2.71
N ALA A 146 0.64 -13.98 -3.24
CA ALA A 146 1.68 -13.32 -2.45
C ALA A 146 1.06 -12.37 -1.42
N LEU A 147 0.03 -11.59 -1.80
CA LEU A 147 -0.72 -10.76 -0.87
C LEU A 147 -1.42 -11.61 0.21
N ALA A 148 -2.12 -12.67 -0.17
CA ALA A 148 -2.79 -13.54 0.80
C ALA A 148 -1.81 -14.18 1.80
N ARG A 149 -0.59 -14.55 1.35
CA ARG A 149 0.48 -15.03 2.24
C ARG A 149 0.99 -13.94 3.16
N LEU A 150 1.10 -12.69 2.69
CA LEU A 150 1.48 -11.55 3.51
C LEU A 150 0.47 -11.31 4.63
N ASP A 151 -0.82 -11.33 4.30
CA ASP A 151 -1.90 -11.17 5.26
C ASP A 151 -1.94 -12.31 6.28
N LEU A 152 -1.68 -13.55 5.85
CA LEU A 152 -1.52 -14.69 6.76
C LEU A 152 -0.29 -14.52 7.66
N ALA A 153 0.82 -14.02 7.14
CA ALA A 153 2.03 -13.80 7.92
C ALA A 153 1.88 -12.67 8.95
N LEU A 154 0.96 -11.72 8.70
CA LEU A 154 0.60 -10.65 9.65
C LEU A 154 -0.46 -11.09 10.67
N HIS A 155 -1.06 -12.27 10.50
CA HIS A 155 -2.08 -12.75 11.43
C HIS A 155 -1.54 -12.86 12.86
N GLY A 156 -2.29 -12.33 13.81
CA GLY A 156 -1.90 -12.33 15.23
C GLY A 156 -0.86 -11.28 15.61
N PHE A 157 -0.34 -10.51 14.65
CA PHE A 157 0.47 -9.34 14.97
C PHE A 157 -0.40 -8.20 15.48
N ASP A 158 0.03 -7.55 16.55
CA ASP A 158 -0.60 -6.35 17.10
C ASP A 158 0.44 -5.37 17.59
N HIS A 159 0.11 -4.06 17.52
CA HIS A 159 1.01 -3.00 17.95
C HIS A 159 0.22 -1.75 18.35
N PRO A 160 0.63 -0.99 19.39
CA PRO A 160 -0.09 0.20 19.84
C PRO A 160 -0.30 1.27 18.76
N ALA A 161 0.63 1.40 17.81
CA ALA A 161 0.50 2.35 16.69
C ALA A 161 -0.35 1.82 15.53
N GLY A 162 -0.88 0.60 15.59
CA GLY A 162 -1.64 0.03 14.48
C GLY A 162 -2.88 0.86 14.09
N ALA A 163 -3.47 1.59 15.02
CA ALA A 163 -4.67 2.42 14.78
C ALA A 163 -4.35 3.89 14.45
N HIS A 164 -3.11 4.21 14.02
CA HIS A 164 -2.78 5.58 13.62
C HIS A 164 -3.58 6.01 12.37
N ALA A 165 -3.80 7.31 12.24
CA ALA A 165 -4.56 7.84 11.11
C ALA A 165 -3.69 7.93 9.85
N LEU A 166 -4.22 7.42 8.74
CA LEU A 166 -3.59 7.53 7.42
C LEU A 166 -4.58 8.08 6.39
N PRO A 167 -4.14 8.99 5.52
CA PRO A 167 -4.99 9.50 4.44
C PRO A 167 -5.44 8.42 3.45
N TRP A 168 -4.66 7.36 3.30
CA TRP A 168 -4.87 6.25 2.37
C TRP A 168 -5.67 5.07 2.95
N ASP A 169 -6.14 5.19 4.20
CA ASP A 169 -6.95 4.16 4.86
C ASP A 169 -8.38 4.13 4.30
N ILE A 170 -8.76 3.03 3.64
CA ILE A 170 -10.08 2.87 3.00
C ILE A 170 -11.21 2.97 4.04
N GLN A 171 -11.00 2.56 5.29
CA GLN A 171 -12.01 2.72 6.35
C GLN A 171 -12.50 4.18 6.47
N ARG A 172 -11.65 5.12 6.07
CA ARG A 172 -11.87 6.56 6.15
C ARG A 172 -12.07 7.21 4.77
N ALA A 173 -12.47 6.44 3.76
CA ALA A 173 -12.61 6.93 2.39
C ALA A 173 -13.57 8.13 2.26
N ASP A 174 -14.56 8.26 3.14
CA ASP A 174 -15.45 9.42 3.20
C ASP A 174 -14.73 10.73 3.59
N SER A 175 -13.57 10.66 4.26
CA SER A 175 -12.78 11.84 4.63
C SER A 175 -12.29 12.64 3.42
N VAL A 176 -12.13 12.00 2.25
CA VAL A 176 -11.72 12.68 1.02
C VAL A 176 -12.85 13.46 0.34
N ARG A 177 -14.08 13.43 0.86
CA ARG A 177 -15.25 14.09 0.25
C ARG A 177 -14.99 15.57 0.00
N GLY A 178 -14.38 16.29 0.95
CA GLY A 178 -14.01 17.70 0.80
C GLY A 178 -13.02 17.96 -0.34
N LEU A 179 -12.17 16.98 -0.67
CA LEU A 179 -11.18 17.10 -1.73
C LEU A 179 -11.78 17.03 -3.13
N LEU A 180 -13.00 16.51 -3.28
CA LEU A 180 -13.71 16.42 -4.56
C LEU A 180 -13.93 17.79 -5.20
N ALA A 181 -13.92 18.88 -4.42
CA ALA A 181 -13.98 20.25 -4.92
C ALA A 181 -12.83 20.59 -5.89
N HIS A 182 -11.68 19.91 -5.77
CA HIS A 182 -10.52 20.08 -6.64
C HIS A 182 -10.63 19.31 -7.98
N ILE A 183 -11.69 18.52 -8.18
CA ILE A 183 -11.98 17.86 -9.45
C ILE A 183 -12.74 18.85 -10.35
N ALA A 184 -12.06 19.40 -11.35
CA ALA A 184 -12.62 20.45 -12.21
C ALA A 184 -13.78 19.95 -13.09
N ASP A 185 -13.70 18.71 -13.62
CA ASP A 185 -14.73 18.11 -14.48
C ASP A 185 -15.97 17.74 -13.66
N PRO A 186 -17.16 18.35 -13.91
CA PRO A 186 -18.37 18.08 -13.14
C PRO A 186 -18.85 16.63 -13.24
N ALA A 187 -18.66 15.98 -14.40
CA ALA A 187 -19.10 14.58 -14.58
C ALA A 187 -18.22 13.61 -13.78
N ARG A 188 -16.91 13.86 -13.74
CA ARG A 188 -15.98 13.10 -12.90
C ARG A 188 -16.26 13.34 -11.42
N ARG A 189 -16.51 14.58 -11.02
CA ARG A 189 -16.86 14.90 -9.63
C ARG A 189 -18.13 14.16 -9.20
N ALA A 190 -19.21 14.22 -9.99
CA ALA A 190 -20.44 13.52 -9.71
C ALA A 190 -20.26 11.99 -9.65
N LEU A 191 -19.37 11.42 -10.47
CA LEU A 191 -19.02 9.99 -10.40
C LEU A 191 -18.33 9.65 -9.07
N ALA A 192 -17.36 10.46 -8.63
CA ALA A 192 -16.67 10.27 -7.37
C ALA A 192 -17.63 10.42 -6.17
N GLU A 193 -18.51 11.42 -6.19
CA GLU A 193 -19.56 11.62 -5.18
C GLU A 193 -20.47 10.40 -5.04
N ARG A 194 -21.03 9.90 -6.16
CA ARG A 194 -21.87 8.69 -6.14
C ARG A 194 -21.13 7.45 -5.60
N SER A 195 -19.84 7.36 -5.87
CA SER A 195 -19.03 6.24 -5.38
C SER A 195 -18.81 6.32 -3.87
N LEU A 196 -18.57 7.54 -3.32
CA LEU A 196 -18.51 7.76 -1.87
C LEU A 196 -19.87 7.57 -1.20
N ASP A 197 -20.98 7.99 -1.84
CA ASP A 197 -22.32 7.75 -1.31
C ASP A 197 -22.61 6.24 -1.17
N ARG A 198 -22.14 5.44 -2.14
CA ARG A 198 -22.21 3.96 -2.05
C ARG A 198 -21.36 3.43 -0.90
N PHE A 199 -20.11 3.91 -0.77
CA PHE A 199 -19.23 3.51 0.34
C PHE A 199 -19.88 3.79 1.69
N GLU A 200 -20.39 5.01 1.91
CA GLU A 200 -21.02 5.42 3.17
C GLU A 200 -22.30 4.62 3.48
N ARG A 201 -23.08 4.25 2.45
CA ARG A 201 -24.31 3.52 2.61
C ARG A 201 -24.12 2.01 2.77
N ASP A 202 -23.22 1.40 1.95
CA ASP A 202 -23.18 -0.05 1.76
C ASP A 202 -21.98 -0.71 2.46
N ALA A 203 -20.82 -0.05 2.53
CA ALA A 203 -19.61 -0.63 3.11
C ALA A 203 -19.33 -0.12 4.53
N LYS A 204 -19.30 1.18 4.73
CA LYS A 204 -18.90 1.80 6.00
C LYS A 204 -19.65 1.24 7.24
N PRO A 205 -20.97 0.98 7.21
CA PRO A 205 -21.68 0.46 8.39
C PRO A 205 -21.26 -0.94 8.80
N VAL A 206 -20.72 -1.75 7.89
CA VAL A 206 -20.35 -3.14 8.15
C VAL A 206 -18.87 -3.34 8.45
N LEU A 207 -18.00 -2.36 8.13
CA LEU A 207 -16.55 -2.48 8.32
C LEU A 207 -16.15 -2.85 9.75
N ALA A 208 -16.81 -2.28 10.75
CA ALA A 208 -16.51 -2.55 12.16
C ALA A 208 -16.77 -4.01 12.59
N GLY A 209 -17.58 -4.75 11.83
CA GLY A 209 -17.87 -6.17 12.06
C GLY A 209 -16.97 -7.13 11.31
N LEU A 210 -16.13 -6.64 10.39
CA LEU A 210 -15.22 -7.46 9.60
C LEU A 210 -13.94 -7.82 10.38
N ARG A 211 -13.26 -8.87 9.93
CA ARG A 211 -11.95 -9.25 10.50
C ARG A 211 -10.96 -8.12 10.31
N THR A 212 -10.30 -7.71 11.37
CA THR A 212 -9.29 -6.64 11.37
C THR A 212 -7.93 -7.14 11.82
N GLN A 213 -6.89 -6.66 11.17
CA GLN A 213 -5.49 -6.89 11.53
C GLN A 213 -4.61 -5.77 10.97
N PRO A 214 -3.34 -5.65 11.34
CA PRO A 214 -2.38 -4.88 10.54
C PRO A 214 -2.32 -5.42 9.11
N ILE A 215 -2.41 -4.52 8.13
CA ILE A 215 -2.36 -4.79 6.69
C ILE A 215 -1.28 -3.93 6.04
N HIS A 216 -0.85 -4.28 4.83
CA HIS A 216 0.12 -3.49 4.06
C HIS A 216 -0.47 -2.15 3.60
N ASN A 217 -1.75 -2.12 3.25
CA ASN A 217 -2.54 -0.96 2.85
C ASN A 217 -2.07 -0.23 1.57
N ASP A 218 -0.92 -0.59 1.00
CA ASP A 218 -0.42 -0.02 -0.26
C ASP A 218 0.19 -1.08 -1.19
N PHE A 219 -0.45 -2.27 -1.26
CA PHE A 219 -0.02 -3.36 -2.14
C PHE A 219 -0.37 -3.04 -3.61
N ASN A 220 0.28 -2.02 -4.14
CA ASN A 220 0.13 -1.59 -5.52
C ASN A 220 1.26 -2.13 -6.42
N ILE A 221 1.12 -1.96 -7.73
CA ILE A 221 2.06 -2.51 -8.72
C ILE A 221 3.47 -1.91 -8.64
N TYR A 222 3.66 -0.74 -8.04
CA TYR A 222 4.97 -0.09 -7.88
C TYR A 222 5.74 -0.60 -6.66
N ASN A 223 5.04 -1.24 -5.73
CA ASN A 223 5.60 -1.82 -4.51
C ASN A 223 5.88 -3.32 -4.64
N VAL A 224 5.89 -3.84 -5.87
CA VAL A 224 6.17 -5.25 -6.15
C VAL A 224 7.30 -5.40 -7.14
N LEU A 225 8.20 -6.34 -6.85
CA LEU A 225 9.26 -6.79 -7.76
C LEU A 225 8.97 -8.22 -8.26
N VAL A 226 9.35 -8.49 -9.50
CA VAL A 226 9.32 -9.83 -10.08
C VAL A 226 10.73 -10.29 -10.40
N ASP A 227 10.91 -11.59 -10.56
CA ASP A 227 12.19 -12.15 -10.96
C ASP A 227 12.47 -11.83 -12.44
N PRO A 228 13.65 -11.29 -12.79
CA PRO A 228 13.99 -10.99 -14.17
C PRO A 228 14.07 -12.20 -15.09
N GLY A 229 14.34 -13.40 -14.56
CA GLY A 229 14.40 -14.66 -15.31
C GLY A 229 13.04 -15.36 -15.42
N ASP A 230 12.10 -15.02 -14.52
CA ASP A 230 10.74 -15.58 -14.49
C ASP A 230 9.79 -14.49 -13.96
N THR A 231 9.27 -13.67 -14.86
CA THR A 231 8.43 -12.50 -14.50
C THR A 231 7.07 -12.88 -13.91
N ASP A 232 6.70 -14.15 -13.89
CA ASP A 232 5.52 -14.64 -13.17
C ASP A 232 5.80 -14.85 -11.68
N ARG A 233 7.07 -14.94 -11.28
CA ARG A 233 7.49 -15.13 -9.90
C ARG A 233 7.64 -13.79 -9.17
N ILE A 234 6.89 -13.60 -8.08
CA ILE A 234 7.04 -12.44 -7.20
C ILE A 234 8.35 -12.57 -6.42
N ALA A 235 9.24 -11.59 -6.59
CA ALA A 235 10.58 -11.56 -6.01
C ALA A 235 10.74 -10.54 -4.89
N GLY A 236 9.78 -9.59 -4.75
CA GLY A 236 9.82 -8.60 -3.68
C GLY A 236 8.49 -7.92 -3.44
N ILE A 237 8.17 -7.69 -2.16
CA ILE A 237 7.11 -6.81 -1.68
C ILE A 237 7.81 -5.70 -0.89
N LEU A 238 7.56 -4.46 -1.29
CA LEU A 238 8.26 -3.27 -0.80
C LEU A 238 7.28 -2.34 -0.10
N ASP A 239 7.84 -1.40 0.64
CA ASP A 239 7.19 -0.23 1.21
C ASP A 239 6.04 -0.53 2.20
N PHE A 240 6.43 -0.79 3.42
CA PHE A 240 5.55 -0.99 4.58
C PHE A 240 5.21 0.33 5.29
N GLY A 241 5.38 1.47 4.61
CA GLY A 241 5.17 2.82 5.18
C GLY A 241 3.72 3.14 5.51
N ASP A 242 2.80 2.61 4.73
CA ASP A 242 1.35 2.86 4.86
C ASP A 242 0.60 1.76 5.64
N MET A 243 1.33 0.91 6.38
CA MET A 243 0.69 -0.11 7.22
C MET A 243 -0.27 0.52 8.24
N VAL A 244 -1.41 -0.12 8.42
CA VAL A 244 -2.43 0.28 9.38
C VAL A 244 -3.22 -0.93 9.85
N ARG A 245 -3.83 -0.88 11.04
CA ARG A 245 -4.83 -1.87 11.47
C ARG A 245 -6.17 -1.53 10.82
N ALA A 246 -6.62 -2.37 9.91
CA ALA A 246 -7.83 -2.17 9.13
C ALA A 246 -8.56 -3.50 8.88
N PRO A 247 -9.79 -3.49 8.33
CA PRO A 247 -10.40 -4.69 7.81
C PRO A 247 -9.46 -5.40 6.81
N LEU A 248 -9.28 -6.69 6.99
CA LEU A 248 -8.41 -7.52 6.14
C LEU A 248 -8.71 -7.34 4.65
N ILE A 249 -9.99 -7.21 4.32
CA ILE A 249 -10.47 -7.06 2.93
C ILE A 249 -9.98 -5.77 2.26
N ASP A 250 -9.57 -4.75 3.03
CA ASP A 250 -9.09 -3.48 2.48
C ASP A 250 -7.76 -3.67 1.74
N ASP A 251 -6.88 -4.58 2.20
CA ASP A 251 -5.63 -4.89 1.50
C ASP A 251 -5.90 -5.53 0.13
N LEU A 252 -6.83 -6.47 0.07
CA LEU A 252 -7.27 -7.04 -1.20
C LEU A 252 -7.92 -5.98 -2.10
N ALA A 253 -8.71 -5.06 -1.55
CA ALA A 253 -9.35 -3.99 -2.31
C ALA A 253 -8.32 -3.03 -2.92
N VAL A 254 -7.28 -2.65 -2.17
CA VAL A 254 -6.14 -1.86 -2.67
C VAL A 254 -5.49 -2.55 -3.85
N ALA A 255 -5.08 -3.81 -3.69
CA ALA A 255 -4.40 -4.58 -4.74
C ALA A 255 -5.28 -4.76 -5.98
N ALA A 256 -6.55 -5.14 -5.79
CA ALA A 256 -7.52 -5.40 -6.86
C ALA A 256 -7.83 -4.14 -7.69
N ALA A 257 -7.81 -2.94 -7.09
CA ALA A 257 -8.00 -1.69 -7.81
C ALA A 257 -6.99 -1.49 -8.96
N TYR A 258 -5.78 -2.05 -8.82
CA TYR A 258 -4.75 -2.01 -9.86
C TYR A 258 -4.88 -3.14 -10.90
N GLN A 259 -5.73 -4.14 -10.67
CA GLN A 259 -5.92 -5.27 -11.59
C GLN A 259 -7.04 -5.05 -12.61
N LEU A 260 -7.88 -4.02 -12.42
CA LEU A 260 -8.94 -3.64 -13.36
C LEU A 260 -8.38 -3.28 -14.73
N ASP A 261 -8.93 -3.88 -15.80
CA ASP A 261 -8.68 -3.49 -17.18
C ASP A 261 -9.86 -2.65 -17.72
N PRO A 262 -9.72 -1.32 -17.82
CA PRO A 262 -10.82 -0.47 -18.29
C PRO A 262 -11.03 -0.52 -19.81
N ALA A 263 -10.12 -1.12 -20.59
CA ALA A 263 -10.18 -1.21 -22.04
C ALA A 263 -10.97 -2.44 -22.52
N GLY A 264 -11.03 -3.49 -21.70
CA GLY A 264 -11.74 -4.74 -21.98
C GLY A 264 -12.85 -5.03 -20.98
N ASP A 265 -13.00 -6.31 -20.64
CA ASP A 265 -13.84 -6.72 -19.51
C ASP A 265 -13.09 -6.40 -18.19
N ALA A 266 -13.54 -5.37 -17.50
CA ALA A 266 -12.91 -4.92 -16.27
C ALA A 266 -12.92 -5.98 -15.16
N LEU A 267 -13.85 -6.95 -15.18
CA LEU A 267 -13.88 -8.05 -14.23
C LEU A 267 -12.93 -9.19 -14.59
N ALA A 268 -12.49 -9.30 -15.85
CA ALA A 268 -11.64 -10.40 -16.31
C ALA A 268 -10.30 -10.51 -15.54
N GLY A 269 -9.75 -9.38 -15.09
CA GLY A 269 -8.53 -9.36 -14.28
C GLY A 269 -8.79 -9.59 -12.80
N ILE A 270 -9.82 -8.95 -12.23
CA ILE A 270 -10.03 -8.95 -10.78
C ILE A 270 -10.73 -10.21 -10.27
N VAL A 271 -11.61 -10.85 -11.03
CA VAL A 271 -12.33 -12.05 -10.57
C VAL A 271 -11.36 -13.22 -10.33
N PRO A 272 -10.46 -13.58 -11.26
CA PRO A 272 -9.43 -14.59 -10.98
C PRO A 272 -8.45 -14.19 -9.87
N PHE A 273 -8.14 -12.90 -9.73
CA PHE A 273 -7.29 -12.37 -8.68
C PHE A 273 -7.91 -12.61 -7.29
N VAL A 274 -9.19 -12.27 -7.12
CA VAL A 274 -9.96 -12.51 -5.88
C VAL A 274 -10.05 -14.01 -5.57
N ALA A 275 -10.32 -14.86 -6.58
CA ALA A 275 -10.34 -16.30 -6.41
C ALA A 275 -8.99 -16.87 -5.96
N ALA A 276 -7.89 -16.38 -6.54
CA ALA A 276 -6.54 -16.83 -6.18
C ALA A 276 -6.13 -16.40 -4.75
N TYR A 277 -6.55 -15.21 -4.32
CA TYR A 277 -6.42 -14.76 -2.93
C TYR A 277 -7.23 -15.66 -1.99
N HIS A 278 -8.53 -15.84 -2.28
CA HIS A 278 -9.46 -16.64 -1.49
C HIS A 278 -8.99 -18.09 -1.32
N ALA A 279 -8.36 -18.67 -2.34
CA ALA A 279 -7.82 -20.02 -2.27
C ALA A 279 -6.68 -20.19 -1.25
N VAL A 280 -5.98 -19.11 -0.89
CA VAL A 280 -4.89 -19.11 0.12
C VAL A 280 -5.42 -18.62 1.48
N LEU A 281 -6.18 -17.53 1.48
CA LEU A 281 -6.79 -16.96 2.67
C LEU A 281 -8.31 -16.80 2.43
N PRO A 282 -9.12 -17.75 2.94
CA PRO A 282 -10.56 -17.73 2.70
C PRO A 282 -11.23 -16.46 3.21
N LEU A 283 -11.96 -15.80 2.32
CA LEU A 283 -12.79 -14.63 2.61
C LEU A 283 -14.14 -15.06 3.17
N THR A 284 -14.73 -14.25 4.04
CA THR A 284 -16.12 -14.41 4.45
C THR A 284 -17.07 -13.85 3.41
N ARG A 285 -18.36 -14.18 3.50
CA ARG A 285 -19.37 -13.66 2.59
C ARG A 285 -19.50 -12.14 2.70
N GLU A 286 -19.50 -11.63 3.92
CA GLU A 286 -19.58 -10.19 4.20
C GLU A 286 -18.42 -9.43 3.60
N GLU A 287 -17.20 -9.99 3.66
CA GLU A 287 -16.01 -9.41 3.02
C GLU A 287 -16.14 -9.36 1.50
N VAL A 288 -16.63 -10.44 0.88
CA VAL A 288 -16.84 -10.51 -0.57
C VAL A 288 -17.93 -9.53 -1.02
N ASP A 289 -19.00 -9.37 -0.22
CA ASP A 289 -20.14 -8.51 -0.56
C ASP A 289 -19.76 -7.01 -0.59
N VAL A 290 -18.80 -6.57 0.24
CA VAL A 290 -18.35 -5.16 0.26
C VAL A 290 -17.15 -4.88 -0.64
N LEU A 291 -16.43 -5.90 -1.12
CA LEU A 291 -15.15 -5.77 -1.80
C LEU A 291 -15.19 -4.80 -2.99
N PHE A 292 -16.22 -4.89 -3.85
CA PHE A 292 -16.28 -4.02 -5.03
C PHE A 292 -16.52 -2.56 -4.67
N THR A 293 -17.26 -2.30 -3.61
CA THR A 293 -17.46 -0.95 -3.07
C THR A 293 -16.13 -0.39 -2.54
N LEU A 294 -15.32 -1.20 -1.84
CA LEU A 294 -14.00 -0.81 -1.33
C LEU A 294 -13.01 -0.54 -2.48
N ILE A 295 -13.02 -1.37 -3.54
CA ILE A 295 -12.21 -1.13 -4.74
C ILE A 295 -12.56 0.23 -5.37
N THR A 296 -13.85 0.57 -5.49
CA THR A 296 -14.25 1.87 -6.04
C THR A 296 -13.91 3.02 -5.11
N ALA A 297 -14.03 2.84 -3.79
CA ALA A 297 -13.61 3.83 -2.79
C ALA A 297 -12.10 4.12 -2.90
N ARG A 298 -11.25 3.09 -3.00
CA ARG A 298 -9.80 3.27 -3.22
C ARG A 298 -9.50 4.09 -4.47
N LEU A 299 -10.20 3.82 -5.58
CA LEU A 299 -10.02 4.59 -6.82
C LEU A 299 -10.41 6.06 -6.65
N VAL A 300 -11.48 6.36 -5.89
CA VAL A 300 -11.88 7.73 -5.57
C VAL A 300 -10.81 8.41 -4.71
N MET A 301 -10.29 7.73 -3.68
CA MET A 301 -9.21 8.28 -2.86
C MET A 301 -7.98 8.65 -3.71
N VAL A 302 -7.58 7.78 -4.64
CA VAL A 302 -6.46 8.04 -5.55
C VAL A 302 -6.68 9.32 -6.33
N VAL A 303 -7.83 9.51 -6.97
CA VAL A 303 -8.07 10.68 -7.83
C VAL A 303 -8.35 11.96 -7.03
N ALA A 304 -8.93 11.84 -5.84
CA ALA A 304 -9.23 12.99 -4.97
C ALA A 304 -7.95 13.53 -4.31
N ILE A 305 -7.16 12.65 -3.67
CA ILE A 305 -5.93 13.05 -2.97
C ILE A 305 -4.89 13.57 -3.96
N SER A 306 -4.64 12.86 -5.07
CA SER A 306 -3.67 13.31 -6.07
C SER A 306 -4.12 14.60 -6.77
N GLY A 307 -5.41 14.77 -7.02
CA GLY A 307 -5.97 16.01 -7.58
C GLY A 307 -5.77 17.21 -6.64
N TRP A 308 -6.05 17.03 -5.36
CA TRP A 308 -5.82 18.04 -4.34
C TRP A 308 -4.34 18.38 -4.18
N ARG A 309 -3.45 17.35 -4.11
CA ARG A 309 -2.00 17.57 -4.04
C ARG A 309 -1.47 18.33 -5.25
N ALA A 310 -1.92 17.97 -6.47
CA ALA A 310 -1.50 18.64 -7.70
C ALA A 310 -1.96 20.10 -7.76
N ALA A 311 -3.12 20.44 -7.19
CA ALA A 311 -3.58 21.82 -7.06
C ALA A 311 -2.72 22.63 -6.06
N ARG A 312 -2.22 21.98 -5.01
CA ARG A 312 -1.39 22.60 -3.96
C ARG A 312 0.09 22.73 -4.39
N TYR A 313 0.59 21.76 -5.18
CA TYR A 313 1.98 21.67 -5.65
C TYR A 313 2.03 21.57 -7.19
N PRO A 314 1.72 22.67 -7.91
CA PRO A 314 1.61 22.63 -9.38
C PRO A 314 2.89 22.21 -10.11
N GLU A 315 4.05 22.50 -9.54
CA GLU A 315 5.37 22.10 -10.05
C GLU A 315 5.54 20.59 -10.09
N ASN A 316 4.88 19.85 -9.18
CA ASN A 316 4.92 18.40 -9.06
C ASN A 316 3.69 17.70 -9.68
N ALA A 317 2.75 18.47 -10.25
CA ALA A 317 1.50 17.95 -10.78
C ALA A 317 1.66 16.81 -11.81
N PRO A 318 2.62 16.85 -12.76
CA PRO A 318 2.82 15.75 -13.70
C PRO A 318 3.10 14.41 -13.01
N TYR A 319 3.91 14.42 -11.96
CA TYR A 319 4.21 13.22 -11.17
C TYR A 319 2.99 12.77 -10.35
N LEU A 320 2.35 13.68 -9.63
CA LEU A 320 1.22 13.39 -8.77
C LEU A 320 0.02 12.83 -9.54
N LEU A 321 -0.21 13.32 -10.76
CA LEU A 321 -1.34 12.92 -11.61
C LEU A 321 -1.03 11.75 -12.55
N ARG A 322 0.18 11.18 -12.54
CA ARG A 322 0.60 10.13 -13.49
C ARG A 322 -0.36 8.94 -13.57
N ASN A 323 -0.97 8.57 -12.44
CA ASN A 323 -1.90 7.44 -12.34
C ASN A 323 -3.38 7.83 -12.57
N ASN A 324 -3.71 9.13 -12.56
CA ASN A 324 -5.11 9.59 -12.61
C ASN A 324 -5.86 9.19 -13.88
N PRO A 325 -5.28 9.28 -15.10
CA PRO A 325 -6.00 8.88 -16.32
C PRO A 325 -6.52 7.44 -16.23
N LEU A 326 -5.68 6.52 -15.75
CA LEU A 326 -6.03 5.11 -15.62
C LEU A 326 -7.02 4.89 -14.46
N SER A 327 -6.84 5.56 -13.33
CA SER A 327 -7.76 5.47 -12.18
C SER A 327 -9.17 5.98 -12.55
N TRP A 328 -9.28 7.07 -13.31
CA TRP A 328 -10.56 7.53 -13.85
C TRP A 328 -11.19 6.56 -14.85
N ALA A 329 -10.39 5.94 -15.70
CA ALA A 329 -10.88 4.93 -16.63
C ALA A 329 -11.44 3.70 -15.89
N ARG A 330 -10.73 3.23 -14.85
CA ARG A 330 -11.15 2.15 -13.97
C ARG A 330 -12.43 2.49 -13.21
N LEU A 331 -12.51 3.67 -12.63
CA LEU A 331 -13.69 4.12 -11.89
C LEU A 331 -14.94 4.18 -12.79
N ARG A 332 -14.79 4.68 -14.04
CA ARG A 332 -15.88 4.64 -15.04
C ARG A 332 -16.29 3.20 -15.43
N ALA A 333 -15.32 2.30 -15.53
CA ALA A 333 -15.60 0.90 -15.80
C ALA A 333 -16.39 0.26 -14.64
N CYS A 334 -16.01 0.53 -13.40
CA CYS A 334 -16.74 0.09 -12.21
C CYS A 334 -18.18 0.62 -12.16
N ASP A 335 -18.39 1.90 -12.50
CA ASP A 335 -19.75 2.50 -12.51
C ASP A 335 -20.68 1.83 -13.54
N ARG A 336 -20.13 1.38 -14.69
CA ARG A 336 -20.90 0.63 -15.70
C ARG A 336 -21.28 -0.80 -15.29
N ILE A 337 -20.41 -1.46 -14.51
CA ILE A 337 -20.64 -2.85 -14.06
C ILE A 337 -21.69 -2.90 -12.96
N GLY A 338 -21.57 -2.03 -11.96
CA GLY A 338 -22.43 -2.05 -10.78
C GLY A 338 -22.04 -3.12 -9.75
N ASN A 339 -22.41 -2.87 -8.49
CA ASN A 339 -22.03 -3.71 -7.35
C ASN A 339 -22.64 -5.12 -7.42
N ASP A 340 -23.90 -5.25 -7.86
CA ASP A 340 -24.59 -6.55 -7.88
C ASP A 340 -23.92 -7.54 -8.84
N VAL A 341 -23.53 -7.05 -10.02
CA VAL A 341 -22.85 -7.88 -11.05
C VAL A 341 -21.48 -8.31 -10.57
N ALA A 342 -20.71 -7.37 -10.03
CA ALA A 342 -19.37 -7.66 -9.53
C ALA A 342 -19.42 -8.57 -8.30
N GLY A 343 -20.30 -8.30 -7.32
CA GLY A 343 -20.48 -9.12 -6.14
C GLY A 343 -20.91 -10.56 -6.47
N ALA A 344 -21.84 -10.73 -7.42
CA ALA A 344 -22.23 -12.06 -7.89
C ALA A 344 -21.06 -12.80 -8.57
N ALA A 345 -20.20 -12.09 -9.32
CA ALA A 345 -19.02 -12.69 -9.94
C ALA A 345 -17.99 -13.12 -8.87
N PHE A 346 -17.73 -12.30 -7.87
CA PHE A 346 -16.82 -12.63 -6.76
C PHE A 346 -17.34 -13.80 -5.93
N ARG A 347 -18.62 -13.82 -5.56
CA ARG A 347 -19.23 -14.94 -4.82
C ARG A 347 -19.09 -16.26 -5.60
N ARG A 348 -19.40 -16.26 -6.90
CA ARG A 348 -19.21 -17.46 -7.74
C ARG A 348 -17.73 -17.91 -7.77
N ALA A 349 -16.81 -16.98 -7.92
CA ALA A 349 -15.38 -17.27 -7.98
C ALA A 349 -14.82 -17.80 -6.65
N CYS A 350 -15.41 -17.42 -5.52
CA CYS A 350 -15.12 -17.92 -4.18
C CYS A 350 -15.96 -19.16 -3.79
N GLY A 351 -16.75 -19.74 -4.70
CA GLY A 351 -17.60 -20.90 -4.39
C GLY A 351 -18.77 -20.59 -3.45
N MET A 352 -19.10 -19.32 -3.25
CA MET A 352 -20.18 -18.85 -2.38
C MET A 352 -21.49 -18.71 -3.19
N ASN A 353 -21.96 -19.79 -3.79
CA ASN A 353 -23.25 -19.75 -4.49
C ASN A 353 -24.38 -19.44 -3.52
N GLU A 354 -25.42 -18.77 -3.99
CA GLU A 354 -26.67 -18.64 -3.24
C GLU A 354 -27.15 -20.06 -2.93
N GLY A 355 -27.11 -20.43 -1.65
CA GLY A 355 -27.68 -21.70 -1.23
C GLY A 355 -29.13 -21.73 -1.70
N HIS A 356 -29.53 -22.75 -2.43
CA HIS A 356 -30.91 -23.12 -2.46
C HIS A 356 -31.26 -23.38 -1.00
N GLU A 357 -31.96 -22.44 -0.38
CA GLU A 357 -32.78 -22.75 0.79
C GLU A 357 -33.72 -23.84 0.34
N HIS A 358 -33.39 -25.07 0.62
CA HIS A 358 -34.29 -26.17 0.48
C HIS A 358 -35.41 -25.93 1.49
N ALA A 359 -36.59 -25.63 0.94
CA ALA A 359 -37.86 -25.61 1.59
C ALA A 359 -38.14 -26.89 2.38
#